data_570f09f2163851c3e2529ec8d3ea5e50
#
_entry.id   570f09f2163851c3e2529ec8d3ea5e50
#
_cell.length_a   1.000
_cell.length_b   1.000
_cell.length_c   1.000
_cell.angle_alpha   90.00
_cell.angle_beta   90.00
_cell.angle_gamma   90.00
#
_symmetry.space_group_name_H-M   'P 1'
#
loop_
_entity.id
_entity.type
_entity.pdbx_description
1 polymer ?
#
loop_
_entity_poly.entity_id
_entity_poly.type
_entity_poly.pdbx_seq_one_letter_code
_entity_poly.pdbx_strand_id
1 'polypeptide(L)'
;MSGAPQLTQEQRRALLLREVKWAEEKSAAYRAAFARAGVSHVDVQDFADMARLPFLDAVAEEGANAPFFMLTLPLSGLMRVSVLWDTAGVGGQVHCYTQGDVARQVQAVTDMLRTCGVHRASTVLLVGNAADSRTLDLQYALDGLGATVLPCASAADAVRLMDAVVPDTVIAWEQDLPLLEETLERTPLYRLISIGAHPCPQERTQRMAARMGARHTHIFTRASMGVLIGCSDDDGAGIHLDGRLLFAEVIDAAGQGSAADGACGELVLSSLTAEAEPVLRCRTGLHVRLLREQDRRGYEQVRMVEE
;
A
#
# COMPACT_ATOMS: atom_id res chain seq x y z
N MET A 1 -8.92 -16.04 -14.86
CA MET A 1 -7.99 -15.59 -13.81
C MET A 1 -8.77 -15.51 -12.51
N SER A 2 -8.49 -16.38 -11.54
CA SER A 2 -9.17 -16.39 -10.24
C SER A 2 -8.38 -15.49 -9.30
N GLY A 3 -8.69 -14.19 -9.32
CA GLY A 3 -8.28 -13.31 -8.25
C GLY A 3 -8.98 -13.70 -6.95
N ALA A 4 -8.43 -13.34 -5.79
CA ALA A 4 -9.10 -13.51 -4.51
C ALA A 4 -10.50 -12.89 -4.57
N PRO A 5 -11.47 -13.43 -3.80
CA PRO A 5 -12.83 -12.91 -3.81
C PRO A 5 -12.79 -11.44 -3.36
N GLN A 6 -13.25 -10.57 -4.22
CA GLN A 6 -13.45 -9.17 -3.86
C GLN A 6 -14.65 -9.06 -2.90
N LEU A 7 -14.63 -8.04 -2.06
CA LEU A 7 -15.70 -7.79 -1.10
C LEU A 7 -16.84 -7.01 -1.75
N THR A 8 -18.06 -7.33 -1.38
CA THR A 8 -19.22 -6.49 -1.72
C THR A 8 -19.14 -5.15 -0.97
N GLN A 9 -19.87 -4.14 -1.44
CA GLN A 9 -19.94 -2.84 -0.76
C GLN A 9 -20.44 -2.99 0.68
N GLU A 10 -21.41 -3.86 0.93
CA GLU A 10 -21.92 -4.15 2.28
C GLU A 10 -20.84 -4.76 3.19
N GLN A 11 -20.07 -5.73 2.67
CA GLN A 11 -18.95 -6.32 3.42
C GLN A 11 -17.87 -5.29 3.74
N ARG A 12 -17.52 -4.44 2.79
CA ARG A 12 -16.54 -3.34 3.00
C ARG A 12 -17.05 -2.33 4.04
N ARG A 13 -18.35 -1.98 3.97
CA ARG A 13 -19.00 -1.13 4.98
C ARG A 13 -18.90 -1.76 6.37
N ALA A 14 -19.22 -3.04 6.52
CA ALA A 14 -19.14 -3.74 7.79
C ALA A 14 -17.70 -3.76 8.35
N LEU A 15 -16.68 -3.91 7.49
CA LEU A 15 -15.28 -3.80 7.87
C LEU A 15 -14.94 -2.39 8.37
N LEU A 16 -15.35 -1.36 7.65
CA LEU A 16 -15.13 0.04 8.03
C LEU A 16 -15.71 0.35 9.42
N LEU A 17 -16.96 0.00 9.65
CA LEU A 17 -17.63 0.26 10.93
C LEU A 17 -16.93 -0.47 12.08
N ARG A 18 -16.48 -1.70 11.84
CA ARG A 18 -15.71 -2.46 12.82
C ARG A 18 -14.36 -1.79 13.10
N GLU A 19 -13.67 -1.32 12.06
CA GLU A 19 -12.36 -0.66 12.17
C GLU A 19 -12.45 0.64 12.97
N VAL A 20 -13.43 1.49 12.68
CA VAL A 20 -13.66 2.75 13.41
C VAL A 20 -13.97 2.48 14.88
N LYS A 21 -14.85 1.51 15.16
CA LYS A 21 -15.17 1.09 16.52
C LYS A 21 -13.93 0.54 17.24
N TRP A 22 -13.16 -0.30 16.58
CA TRP A 22 -11.94 -0.89 17.12
C TRP A 22 -10.91 0.17 17.49
N ALA A 23 -10.67 1.15 16.60
CA ALA A 23 -9.77 2.27 16.85
C ALA A 23 -10.19 3.06 18.10
N GLU A 24 -11.45 3.47 18.21
CA GLU A 24 -11.95 4.24 19.35
C GLU A 24 -11.89 3.45 20.67
N GLU A 25 -12.33 2.18 20.67
CA GLU A 25 -12.38 1.40 21.89
C GLU A 25 -10.99 0.99 22.40
N LYS A 26 -10.03 0.78 21.52
CA LYS A 26 -8.73 0.19 21.85
C LYS A 26 -7.58 1.19 21.93
N SER A 27 -7.56 2.24 21.11
CA SER A 27 -6.52 3.27 21.17
C SER A 27 -6.95 4.46 22.00
N ALA A 28 -6.10 4.87 22.94
CA ALA A 28 -6.34 6.05 23.76
C ALA A 28 -6.31 7.34 22.92
N ALA A 29 -5.41 7.43 21.93
CA ALA A 29 -5.27 8.58 21.05
C ALA A 29 -6.51 8.77 20.17
N TYR A 30 -7.03 7.70 19.56
CA TYR A 30 -8.28 7.77 18.79
C TYR A 30 -9.46 8.20 19.66
N ARG A 31 -9.59 7.64 20.86
CA ARG A 31 -10.67 8.01 21.80
C ARG A 31 -10.60 9.49 22.16
N ALA A 32 -9.41 10.02 22.44
CA ALA A 32 -9.21 11.43 22.78
C ALA A 32 -9.51 12.34 21.59
N ALA A 33 -9.02 11.98 20.38
CA ALA A 33 -9.27 12.76 19.17
C ALA A 33 -10.76 12.77 18.78
N PHE A 34 -11.45 11.64 18.90
CA PHE A 34 -12.90 11.56 18.63
C PHE A 34 -13.70 12.38 19.64
N ALA A 35 -13.38 12.30 20.94
CA ALA A 35 -14.02 13.10 21.97
C ALA A 35 -13.81 14.61 21.74
N ARG A 36 -12.60 15.05 21.33
CA ARG A 36 -12.32 16.45 20.99
C ARG A 36 -13.14 16.92 19.78
N ALA A 37 -13.27 16.06 18.78
CA ALA A 37 -14.10 16.36 17.59
C ALA A 37 -15.61 16.26 17.84
N GLY A 38 -16.04 15.80 19.02
CA GLY A 38 -17.45 15.60 19.34
C GLY A 38 -18.12 14.51 18.54
N VAL A 39 -17.37 13.50 18.13
CA VAL A 39 -17.84 12.34 17.35
C VAL A 39 -17.48 11.03 18.06
N SER A 40 -18.15 9.96 17.69
CA SER A 40 -17.85 8.60 18.16
C SER A 40 -18.13 7.60 17.03
N HIS A 41 -17.74 6.33 17.22
CA HIS A 41 -17.99 5.30 16.20
C HIS A 41 -19.48 5.10 15.88
N VAL A 42 -20.40 5.42 16.79
CA VAL A 42 -21.85 5.31 16.55
C VAL A 42 -22.38 6.35 15.58
N ASP A 43 -21.64 7.44 15.38
CA ASP A 43 -21.97 8.51 14.43
C ASP A 43 -21.59 8.15 12.99
N VAL A 44 -20.80 7.09 12.80
CA VAL A 44 -20.37 6.58 11.51
C VAL A 44 -21.23 5.36 11.16
N GLN A 45 -22.06 5.51 10.14
CA GLN A 45 -22.97 4.47 9.66
C GLN A 45 -22.66 4.02 8.25
N ASP A 46 -21.93 4.83 7.49
CA ASP A 46 -21.54 4.56 6.10
C ASP A 46 -20.22 5.26 5.76
N PHE A 47 -19.69 5.00 4.57
CA PHE A 47 -18.49 5.63 4.03
C PHE A 47 -18.57 7.16 3.99
N ALA A 48 -19.74 7.72 3.71
CA ALA A 48 -19.96 9.18 3.71
C ALA A 48 -19.72 9.82 5.08
N ASP A 49 -19.98 9.08 6.16
CA ASP A 49 -19.81 9.60 7.53
C ASP A 49 -18.34 9.66 7.96
N MET A 50 -17.42 9.04 7.20
CA MET A 50 -15.99 9.14 7.47
C MET A 50 -15.51 10.60 7.49
N ALA A 51 -16.13 11.47 6.70
CA ALA A 51 -15.82 12.90 6.68
C ALA A 51 -16.00 13.59 8.05
N ARG A 52 -16.76 13.00 8.98
CA ARG A 52 -16.98 13.52 10.35
C ARG A 52 -15.82 13.20 11.29
N LEU A 53 -15.01 12.18 10.98
CA LEU A 53 -13.89 11.78 11.80
C LEU A 53 -12.71 12.73 11.62
N PRO A 54 -11.92 12.97 12.68
CA PRO A 54 -10.68 13.73 12.56
C PRO A 54 -9.67 13.02 11.65
N PHE A 55 -8.78 13.79 11.03
CA PHE A 55 -7.64 13.24 10.31
C PHE A 55 -6.62 12.61 11.26
N LEU A 56 -5.80 11.71 10.74
CA LEU A 56 -4.76 11.03 11.51
C LEU A 56 -3.80 11.99 12.21
N ASP A 57 -3.53 13.16 11.61
CA ASP A 57 -2.65 14.18 12.22
C ASP A 57 -3.17 14.63 13.58
N ALA A 58 -4.50 14.85 13.71
CA ALA A 58 -5.10 15.21 14.99
C ALA A 58 -5.05 14.05 16.02
N VAL A 59 -5.06 12.80 15.57
CA VAL A 59 -4.84 11.63 16.44
C VAL A 59 -3.39 11.56 16.90
N ALA A 60 -2.45 11.86 16.00
CA ALA A 60 -1.03 11.90 16.32
C ALA A 60 -0.69 13.01 17.36
N GLU A 61 -1.37 14.17 17.31
CA GLU A 61 -1.23 15.22 18.32
C GLU A 61 -1.64 14.74 19.71
N GLU A 62 -2.73 13.96 19.83
CA GLU A 62 -3.16 13.37 21.10
C GLU A 62 -2.17 12.33 21.62
N GLY A 63 -1.51 11.62 20.72
CA GLY A 63 -0.52 10.60 21.04
C GLY A 63 0.92 11.08 21.07
N ALA A 64 1.21 12.39 20.93
CA ALA A 64 2.54 12.95 20.65
C ALA A 64 3.66 12.52 21.61
N ASN A 65 3.33 12.09 22.82
CA ASN A 65 4.29 11.62 23.82
C ASN A 65 4.29 10.09 24.02
N ALA A 66 3.51 9.35 23.23
CA ALA A 66 3.40 7.91 23.36
C ALA A 66 4.01 7.22 22.12
N PRO A 67 5.09 6.44 22.25
CA PRO A 67 5.48 5.54 21.20
C PRO A 67 4.31 4.59 20.94
N PHE A 68 4.02 4.30 19.68
CA PHE A 68 2.90 3.42 19.30
C PHE A 68 1.51 3.96 19.69
N PHE A 69 1.27 5.25 19.49
CA PHE A 69 0.01 5.90 19.88
C PHE A 69 -1.25 5.30 19.25
N MET A 70 -1.13 4.68 18.09
CA MET A 70 -2.23 3.98 17.40
C MET A 70 -2.44 2.55 17.89
N LEU A 71 -1.51 2.00 18.70
CA LEU A 71 -1.54 0.58 19.07
C LEU A 71 -2.80 0.22 19.84
N THR A 72 -3.48 -0.85 19.40
CA THR A 72 -4.76 -1.31 19.95
C THR A 72 -4.65 -2.52 20.88
N LEU A 73 -3.46 -3.10 20.98
CA LEU A 73 -3.19 -4.32 21.72
C LEU A 73 -1.81 -4.28 22.39
N PRO A 74 -1.55 -5.11 23.40
CA PRO A 74 -0.24 -5.14 24.06
C PRO A 74 0.86 -5.65 23.13
N LEU A 75 2.11 -5.22 23.35
CA LEU A 75 3.28 -5.61 22.54
C LEU A 75 3.44 -7.13 22.40
N SER A 76 3.00 -7.91 23.38
CA SER A 76 3.02 -9.38 23.32
C SER A 76 2.09 -9.98 22.24
N GLY A 77 1.15 -9.20 21.71
CA GLY A 77 0.28 -9.60 20.60
C GLY A 77 0.85 -9.31 19.22
N LEU A 78 2.02 -8.67 19.17
CA LEU A 78 2.65 -8.30 17.90
C LEU A 78 3.48 -9.46 17.35
N MET A 79 3.40 -9.64 16.04
CA MET A 79 4.28 -10.54 15.28
C MET A 79 5.47 -9.78 14.68
N ARG A 80 5.27 -8.51 14.30
CA ARG A 80 6.28 -7.71 13.59
C ARG A 80 6.21 -6.25 14.04
N VAL A 81 7.37 -5.62 14.13
CA VAL A 81 7.53 -4.17 14.20
C VAL A 81 8.51 -3.76 13.10
N SER A 82 8.19 -2.72 12.37
CA SER A 82 9.03 -2.22 11.28
C SER A 82 9.12 -0.70 11.34
N VAL A 83 10.26 -0.16 10.92
CA VAL A 83 10.42 1.29 10.73
C VAL A 83 10.45 1.54 9.24
N LEU A 84 9.45 2.26 8.74
CA LEU A 84 9.31 2.58 7.33
C LEU A 84 9.75 4.02 7.09
N TRP A 85 10.54 4.19 6.06
CA TRP A 85 11.03 5.50 5.66
C TRP A 85 10.29 5.95 4.40
N ASP A 86 10.05 7.25 4.27
CA ASP A 86 9.68 7.82 2.98
C ASP A 86 10.89 7.81 2.03
N THR A 87 10.66 8.16 0.78
CA THR A 87 11.69 8.17 -0.26
C THR A 87 12.84 9.14 0.01
N ALA A 88 12.67 10.08 0.93
CA ALA A 88 13.70 11.05 1.34
C ALA A 88 14.54 10.54 2.52
N GLY A 89 14.17 9.41 3.13
CA GLY A 89 14.85 8.86 4.30
C GLY A 89 14.71 9.71 5.56
N VAL A 90 13.72 10.61 5.59
CA VAL A 90 13.43 11.51 6.70
C VAL A 90 12.17 11.04 7.41
N GLY A 91 12.21 10.98 8.75
CA GLY A 91 11.03 10.72 9.56
C GLY A 91 10.53 9.28 9.48
N GLY A 92 11.34 8.31 9.87
CA GLY A 92 10.92 6.90 9.93
C GLY A 92 9.65 6.73 10.77
N GLN A 93 8.66 6.04 10.22
CA GLN A 93 7.40 5.73 10.89
C GLN A 93 7.43 4.29 11.39
N VAL A 94 7.13 4.10 12.66
CA VAL A 94 7.06 2.77 13.26
C VAL A 94 5.68 2.18 12.99
N HIS A 95 5.65 0.96 12.49
CA HIS A 95 4.43 0.20 12.30
C HIS A 95 4.49 -1.15 13.01
N CYS A 96 3.38 -1.52 13.59
CA CYS A 96 3.18 -2.75 14.32
C CYS A 96 2.15 -3.64 13.62
N TYR A 97 2.40 -4.95 13.61
CA TYR A 97 1.55 -5.90 12.91
C TYR A 97 1.29 -7.14 13.77
N THR A 98 0.06 -7.59 13.78
CA THR A 98 -0.31 -8.91 14.31
C THR A 98 0.00 -9.99 13.26
N GLN A 99 -0.15 -11.26 13.64
CA GLN A 99 -0.12 -12.37 12.69
C GLN A 99 -1.23 -12.23 11.63
N GLY A 100 -2.42 -11.77 12.05
CA GLY A 100 -3.54 -11.55 11.16
C GLY A 100 -3.27 -10.44 10.15
N ASP A 101 -2.64 -9.33 10.57
CA ASP A 101 -2.24 -8.24 9.68
C ASP A 101 -1.27 -8.73 8.61
N VAL A 102 -0.19 -9.41 9.02
CA VAL A 102 0.81 -9.96 8.09
C VAL A 102 0.17 -10.93 7.10
N ALA A 103 -0.70 -11.83 7.56
CA ALA A 103 -1.35 -12.80 6.68
C ALA A 103 -2.22 -12.12 5.61
N ARG A 104 -3.00 -11.09 5.98
CA ARG A 104 -3.83 -10.33 5.03
C ARG A 104 -3.00 -9.53 4.04
N GLN A 105 -1.93 -8.89 4.51
CA GLN A 105 -1.01 -8.13 3.65
C GLN A 105 -0.31 -9.04 2.65
N VAL A 106 0.27 -10.15 3.10
CA VAL A 106 0.92 -11.12 2.21
C VAL A 106 -0.06 -11.69 1.18
N GLN A 107 -1.31 -11.96 1.58
CA GLN A 107 -2.33 -12.42 0.64
C GLN A 107 -2.65 -11.35 -0.42
N ALA A 108 -2.81 -10.08 -0.02
CA ALA A 108 -3.05 -8.97 -0.93
C ALA A 108 -1.89 -8.78 -1.91
N VAL A 109 -0.66 -8.82 -1.41
CA VAL A 109 0.57 -8.73 -2.23
C VAL A 109 0.67 -9.93 -3.19
N THR A 110 0.32 -11.13 -2.75
CA THR A 110 0.28 -12.33 -3.62
C THR A 110 -0.68 -12.14 -4.79
N ASP A 111 -1.87 -11.62 -4.53
CA ASP A 111 -2.87 -11.36 -5.57
C ASP A 111 -2.42 -10.23 -6.52
N MET A 112 -1.80 -9.19 -5.97
CA MET A 112 -1.19 -8.09 -6.74
C MET A 112 -0.10 -8.60 -7.67
N LEU A 113 0.85 -9.40 -7.18
CA LEU A 113 1.92 -9.99 -7.99
C LEU A 113 1.38 -10.92 -9.08
N ARG A 114 0.32 -11.68 -8.81
CA ARG A 114 -0.38 -12.48 -9.84
C ARG A 114 -0.98 -11.60 -10.94
N THR A 115 -1.58 -10.48 -10.56
CA THR A 115 -2.11 -9.51 -11.53
C THR A 115 -0.98 -8.92 -12.37
N CYS A 116 0.16 -8.63 -11.76
CA CYS A 116 1.39 -8.23 -12.45
C CYS A 116 1.99 -9.35 -13.33
N GLY A 117 1.42 -10.56 -13.33
CA GLY A 117 1.87 -11.70 -14.16
C GLY A 117 3.05 -12.48 -13.56
N VAL A 118 3.36 -12.31 -12.28
CA VAL A 118 4.33 -13.15 -11.57
C VAL A 118 3.71 -14.50 -11.24
N HIS A 119 4.44 -15.58 -11.47
CA HIS A 119 3.97 -16.94 -11.27
C HIS A 119 5.13 -17.87 -10.88
N ARG A 120 4.81 -19.16 -10.65
CA ARG A 120 5.77 -20.16 -10.17
C ARG A 120 6.99 -20.41 -11.08
N ALA A 121 6.92 -20.03 -12.35
CA ALA A 121 8.03 -20.17 -13.29
C ALA A 121 8.84 -18.87 -13.44
N SER A 122 8.49 -17.80 -12.70
CA SER A 122 9.23 -16.55 -12.70
C SER A 122 10.51 -16.68 -11.90
N THR A 123 11.59 -16.05 -12.39
CA THR A 123 12.84 -15.83 -11.67
C THR A 123 12.93 -14.35 -11.34
N VAL A 124 12.68 -14.03 -10.08
CA VAL A 124 12.46 -12.67 -9.61
C VAL A 124 13.67 -12.14 -8.83
N LEU A 125 14.28 -11.08 -9.31
CA LEU A 125 15.22 -10.28 -8.53
C LEU A 125 14.42 -9.31 -7.66
N LEU A 126 14.46 -9.48 -6.34
CA LEU A 126 13.81 -8.60 -5.37
C LEU A 126 14.87 -7.72 -4.72
N VAL A 127 14.85 -6.42 -5.03
CA VAL A 127 15.78 -5.43 -4.46
C VAL A 127 15.06 -4.63 -3.39
N GLY A 128 15.50 -4.77 -2.15
CA GLY A 128 14.93 -4.06 -1.01
C GLY A 128 15.44 -4.58 0.33
N ASN A 129 15.43 -3.71 1.32
CA ASN A 129 15.89 -4.06 2.66
C ASN A 129 14.81 -4.88 3.39
N ALA A 130 15.15 -6.06 3.91
CA ALA A 130 14.27 -6.90 4.70
C ALA A 130 13.83 -6.28 6.05
N ALA A 131 14.46 -5.19 6.51
CA ALA A 131 13.98 -4.41 7.64
C ALA A 131 12.69 -3.63 7.31
N ASP A 132 12.40 -3.38 6.02
CA ASP A 132 11.14 -2.85 5.56
C ASP A 132 10.11 -3.98 5.45
N SER A 133 9.02 -3.88 6.22
CA SER A 133 7.96 -4.91 6.23
C SER A 133 7.35 -5.15 4.86
N ARG A 134 7.29 -4.13 4.00
CA ARG A 134 6.75 -4.23 2.63
C ARG A 134 7.62 -5.12 1.74
N THR A 135 8.96 -5.05 1.92
CA THR A 135 9.89 -5.97 1.25
C THR A 135 9.73 -7.40 1.74
N LEU A 136 9.50 -7.60 3.05
CA LEU A 136 9.22 -8.93 3.60
C LEU A 136 7.90 -9.50 3.08
N ASP A 137 6.86 -8.67 2.95
CA ASP A 137 5.57 -9.11 2.42
C ASP A 137 5.69 -9.53 0.94
N LEU A 138 6.50 -8.82 0.15
CA LEU A 138 6.85 -9.23 -1.22
C LEU A 138 7.58 -10.59 -1.22
N GLN A 139 8.59 -10.77 -0.34
CA GLN A 139 9.31 -12.03 -0.24
C GLN A 139 8.37 -13.19 0.08
N TYR A 140 7.53 -13.05 1.12
CA TYR A 140 6.59 -14.09 1.51
C TYR A 140 5.54 -14.38 0.43
N ALA A 141 5.10 -13.35 -0.30
CA ALA A 141 4.17 -13.52 -1.40
C ALA A 141 4.82 -14.27 -2.57
N LEU A 142 6.07 -13.98 -2.91
CA LEU A 142 6.84 -14.66 -3.95
C LEU A 142 7.10 -16.13 -3.57
N ASP A 143 7.47 -16.40 -2.33
CA ASP A 143 7.64 -17.76 -1.79
C ASP A 143 6.32 -18.55 -1.90
N GLY A 144 5.21 -17.91 -1.52
CA GLY A 144 3.86 -18.49 -1.63
C GLY A 144 3.41 -18.74 -3.07
N LEU A 145 3.92 -17.98 -4.04
CA LEU A 145 3.70 -18.21 -5.48
C LEU A 145 4.56 -19.35 -6.03
N GLY A 146 5.60 -19.74 -5.30
CA GLY A 146 6.60 -20.71 -5.74
C GLY A 146 7.55 -20.18 -6.81
N ALA A 147 7.74 -18.87 -6.91
CA ALA A 147 8.71 -18.23 -7.78
C ALA A 147 10.15 -18.48 -7.28
N THR A 148 11.11 -18.48 -8.18
CA THR A 148 12.52 -18.43 -7.78
C THR A 148 12.87 -17.00 -7.40
N VAL A 149 13.28 -16.76 -6.16
CA VAL A 149 13.58 -15.41 -5.65
C VAL A 149 15.07 -15.22 -5.47
N LEU A 150 15.56 -14.10 -5.96
CA LEU A 150 16.94 -13.61 -5.81
C LEU A 150 16.86 -12.36 -4.90
N PRO A 151 16.86 -12.52 -3.55
CA PRO A 151 16.72 -11.38 -2.65
C PRO A 151 18.02 -10.61 -2.54
N CYS A 152 17.98 -9.31 -2.69
CA CYS A 152 19.10 -8.39 -2.57
C CYS A 152 18.76 -7.22 -1.65
N ALA A 153 19.60 -6.96 -0.67
CA ALA A 153 19.41 -5.83 0.23
C ALA A 153 19.74 -4.48 -0.42
N SER A 154 20.51 -4.47 -1.51
CA SER A 154 20.95 -3.26 -2.20
C SER A 154 21.07 -3.46 -3.71
N ALA A 155 21.04 -2.35 -4.46
CA ALA A 155 21.32 -2.36 -5.89
C ALA A 155 22.71 -2.91 -6.23
N ALA A 156 23.71 -2.66 -5.38
CA ALA A 156 25.08 -3.16 -5.60
C ALA A 156 25.17 -4.69 -5.51
N ASP A 157 24.44 -5.31 -4.58
CA ASP A 157 24.37 -6.77 -4.46
C ASP A 157 23.57 -7.36 -5.64
N ALA A 158 22.53 -6.67 -6.08
CA ALA A 158 21.73 -7.06 -7.22
C ALA A 158 22.58 -7.16 -8.50
N VAL A 159 23.41 -6.16 -8.79
CA VAL A 159 24.34 -6.17 -9.94
C VAL A 159 25.24 -7.41 -9.92
N ARG A 160 25.84 -7.70 -8.77
CA ARG A 160 26.73 -8.88 -8.62
C ARG A 160 25.99 -10.20 -8.83
N LEU A 161 24.76 -10.28 -8.35
CA LEU A 161 23.97 -11.51 -8.47
C LEU A 161 23.50 -11.74 -9.91
N MET A 162 23.19 -10.67 -10.64
CA MET A 162 22.78 -10.73 -12.05
C MET A 162 23.91 -11.24 -12.98
N ASP A 163 25.18 -11.14 -12.59
CA ASP A 163 26.29 -11.74 -13.31
C ASP A 163 26.24 -13.29 -13.26
N ALA A 164 25.63 -13.85 -12.22
CA ALA A 164 25.54 -15.30 -12.02
C ALA A 164 24.19 -15.87 -12.44
N VAL A 165 23.09 -15.12 -12.26
CA VAL A 165 21.74 -15.57 -12.54
C VAL A 165 20.96 -14.47 -13.25
N VAL A 166 20.39 -14.78 -14.41
CA VAL A 166 19.57 -13.84 -15.20
C VAL A 166 18.13 -13.92 -14.73
N PRO A 167 17.56 -12.86 -14.10
CA PRO A 167 16.16 -12.81 -13.76
C PRO A 167 15.30 -12.49 -14.99
N ASP A 168 14.07 -12.98 -15.03
CA ASP A 168 13.08 -12.55 -16.02
C ASP A 168 12.23 -11.37 -15.52
N THR A 169 12.19 -11.19 -14.20
CA THR A 169 11.41 -10.16 -13.51
C THR A 169 12.27 -9.45 -12.48
N VAL A 170 12.19 -8.13 -12.43
CA VAL A 170 12.83 -7.31 -11.39
C VAL A 170 11.76 -6.57 -10.62
N ILE A 171 11.83 -6.63 -9.29
CA ILE A 171 11.03 -5.84 -8.35
C ILE A 171 12.00 -4.95 -7.57
N ALA A 172 11.87 -3.65 -7.69
CA ALA A 172 12.77 -2.71 -7.04
C ALA A 172 12.07 -1.40 -6.67
N TRP A 173 12.56 -0.75 -5.64
CA TRP A 173 12.16 0.61 -5.31
C TRP A 173 12.66 1.59 -6.37
N GLU A 174 11.87 2.60 -6.71
CA GLU A 174 12.24 3.58 -7.74
C GLU A 174 13.56 4.29 -7.47
N GLN A 175 13.91 4.49 -6.20
CA GLN A 175 15.17 5.08 -5.78
C GLN A 175 16.40 4.20 -6.08
N ASP A 176 16.23 2.89 -6.19
CA ASP A 176 17.31 1.93 -6.47
C ASP A 176 17.49 1.69 -7.96
N LEU A 177 16.46 1.91 -8.77
CA LEU A 177 16.47 1.65 -10.21
C LEU A 177 17.56 2.41 -10.97
N PRO A 178 17.89 3.69 -10.66
CA PRO A 178 19.00 4.38 -11.33
C PRO A 178 20.36 3.70 -11.20
N LEU A 179 20.59 2.98 -10.11
CA LEU A 179 21.83 2.25 -9.87
C LEU A 179 21.88 0.91 -10.62
N LEU A 180 20.73 0.41 -11.05
CA LEU A 180 20.58 -0.84 -11.79
C LEU A 180 20.50 -0.61 -13.31
N GLU A 181 20.28 0.62 -13.78
CA GLU A 181 19.90 0.96 -15.16
C GLU A 181 20.85 0.33 -16.18
N GLU A 182 22.16 0.51 -16.04
CA GLU A 182 23.16 -0.01 -16.98
C GLU A 182 23.17 -1.55 -17.07
N THR A 183 22.98 -2.21 -15.92
CA THR A 183 22.96 -3.69 -15.87
C THR A 183 21.65 -4.22 -16.43
N LEU A 184 20.53 -3.57 -16.11
CA LEU A 184 19.20 -3.97 -16.59
C LEU A 184 19.06 -3.80 -18.10
N GLU A 185 19.67 -2.77 -18.70
CA GLU A 185 19.65 -2.56 -20.17
C GLU A 185 20.38 -3.67 -20.96
N ARG A 186 21.30 -4.39 -20.30
CA ARG A 186 22.01 -5.51 -20.89
C ARG A 186 21.35 -6.87 -20.59
N THR A 187 20.33 -6.87 -19.74
CA THR A 187 19.66 -8.08 -19.29
C THR A 187 18.36 -8.29 -20.09
N PRO A 188 18.09 -9.49 -20.63
CA PRO A 188 16.84 -9.79 -21.29
C PRO A 188 15.70 -9.87 -20.27
N LEU A 189 15.17 -8.72 -19.87
CA LEU A 189 14.14 -8.58 -18.86
C LEU A 189 12.76 -8.64 -19.51
N TYR A 190 11.90 -9.51 -18.99
CA TYR A 190 10.51 -9.58 -19.42
C TYR A 190 9.62 -8.60 -18.67
N ARG A 191 9.90 -8.35 -17.37
CA ARG A 191 9.06 -7.53 -16.50
C ARG A 191 9.88 -6.68 -15.53
N LEU A 192 9.49 -5.42 -15.43
CA LEU A 192 9.94 -4.49 -14.39
C LEU A 192 8.76 -4.12 -13.50
N ILE A 193 8.86 -4.35 -12.21
CA ILE A 193 7.90 -3.89 -11.21
C ILE A 193 8.61 -2.85 -10.35
N SER A 194 8.19 -1.60 -10.49
CA SER A 194 8.71 -0.50 -9.66
C SER A 194 7.83 -0.28 -8.43
N ILE A 195 8.43 0.16 -7.33
CA ILE A 195 7.72 0.50 -6.10
C ILE A 195 8.00 1.96 -5.77
N GLY A 196 6.97 2.76 -5.58
CA GLY A 196 7.12 4.19 -5.32
C GLY A 196 6.04 4.78 -4.42
N ALA A 197 6.28 6.02 -3.99
CA ALA A 197 5.41 6.77 -3.09
C ALA A 197 4.40 7.67 -3.82
N HIS A 198 4.34 7.59 -5.14
CA HIS A 198 3.39 8.31 -6.00
C HIS A 198 2.52 7.31 -6.77
N PRO A 199 1.28 7.67 -7.14
CA PRO A 199 0.41 6.81 -7.93
C PRO A 199 0.92 6.57 -9.35
N CYS A 200 1.73 7.47 -9.88
CA CYS A 200 2.41 7.31 -11.16
C CYS A 200 3.90 7.02 -10.97
N PRO A 201 4.47 6.11 -11.76
CA PRO A 201 5.91 5.89 -11.76
C PRO A 201 6.65 7.11 -12.30
N GLN A 202 7.86 7.33 -11.79
CA GLN A 202 8.71 8.41 -12.29
C GLN A 202 8.95 8.26 -13.80
N GLU A 203 8.98 9.37 -14.52
CA GLU A 203 9.22 9.41 -15.98
C GLU A 203 10.51 8.67 -16.39
N ARG A 204 11.55 8.73 -15.53
CA ARG A 204 12.80 7.99 -15.73
C ARG A 204 12.55 6.49 -15.74
N THR A 205 11.75 5.98 -14.80
CA THR A 205 11.40 4.56 -14.68
C THR A 205 10.63 4.09 -15.93
N GLN A 206 9.66 4.89 -16.37
CA GLN A 206 8.90 4.58 -17.59
C GLN A 206 9.81 4.51 -18.83
N ARG A 207 10.69 5.50 -18.99
CA ARG A 207 11.67 5.53 -20.11
C ARG A 207 12.62 4.33 -20.06
N MET A 208 13.08 3.96 -18.86
CA MET A 208 13.95 2.81 -18.67
C MET A 208 13.25 1.51 -19.09
N ALA A 209 12.04 1.26 -18.61
CA ALA A 209 11.26 0.07 -18.98
C ALA A 209 11.01 0.00 -20.51
N ALA A 210 10.69 1.14 -21.12
CA ALA A 210 10.49 1.23 -22.57
C ALA A 210 11.75 0.88 -23.37
N ARG A 211 12.94 1.37 -22.94
CA ARG A 211 14.22 1.03 -23.59
C ARG A 211 14.54 -0.46 -23.50
N MET A 212 14.22 -1.08 -22.38
CA MET A 212 14.43 -2.53 -22.18
C MET A 212 13.39 -3.39 -22.90
N GLY A 213 12.30 -2.81 -23.40
CA GLY A 213 11.16 -3.56 -23.92
C GLY A 213 10.45 -4.42 -22.89
N ALA A 214 10.65 -4.13 -21.61
CA ALA A 214 10.06 -4.83 -20.50
C ALA A 214 8.62 -4.34 -20.24
N ARG A 215 7.72 -5.26 -19.88
CA ARG A 215 6.42 -4.87 -19.33
C ARG A 215 6.64 -4.18 -17.99
N HIS A 216 6.04 -3.01 -17.84
CA HIS A 216 6.17 -2.23 -16.61
C HIS A 216 4.88 -2.23 -15.83
N THR A 217 4.99 -2.52 -14.53
CA THR A 217 3.91 -2.36 -13.55
C THR A 217 4.46 -1.54 -12.38
N HIS A 218 3.65 -0.63 -11.87
CA HIS A 218 4.01 0.20 -10.73
C HIS A 218 3.21 -0.20 -9.50
N ILE A 219 3.88 -0.39 -8.37
CA ILE A 219 3.25 -0.61 -7.07
C ILE A 219 3.35 0.67 -6.27
N PHE A 220 2.20 1.17 -5.85
CA PHE A 220 2.08 2.36 -5.02
C PHE A 220 2.09 2.00 -3.53
N THR A 221 2.84 2.76 -2.75
CA THR A 221 2.90 2.63 -1.29
C THR A 221 3.15 3.97 -0.61
N ARG A 222 2.76 4.09 0.66
CA ARG A 222 3.11 5.23 1.54
C ARG A 222 3.63 4.69 2.86
N ALA A 223 4.70 5.29 3.38
CA ALA A 223 5.22 4.90 4.69
C ALA A 223 4.15 5.03 5.78
N SER A 224 3.32 6.08 5.72
CA SER A 224 2.23 6.34 6.66
C SER A 224 1.13 5.26 6.72
N MET A 225 1.02 4.44 5.68
CA MET A 225 0.03 3.36 5.63
C MET A 225 0.57 2.00 6.08
N GLY A 226 1.88 1.84 6.09
CA GLY A 226 2.52 0.59 6.51
C GLY A 226 2.35 -0.59 5.55
N VAL A 227 1.72 -0.40 4.38
CA VAL A 227 1.35 -1.48 3.45
C VAL A 227 1.64 -1.08 1.99
N LEU A 228 1.66 -2.07 1.10
CA LEU A 228 1.54 -1.85 -0.33
C LEU A 228 0.06 -1.56 -0.65
N ILE A 229 -0.21 -0.41 -1.28
CA ILE A 229 -1.56 0.16 -1.39
C ILE A 229 -2.30 -0.37 -2.61
N GLY A 230 -1.60 -0.52 -3.73
CA GLY A 230 -2.19 -0.96 -4.98
C GLY A 230 -1.16 -1.03 -6.10
N CYS A 231 -1.58 -1.45 -7.29
CA CYS A 231 -0.70 -1.53 -8.46
C CYS A 231 -1.38 -1.00 -9.73
N SER A 232 -0.57 -0.58 -10.69
CA SER A 232 -1.05 -0.21 -12.03
C SER A 232 -1.34 -1.47 -12.86
N ASP A 233 -2.17 -1.29 -13.88
CA ASP A 233 -2.26 -2.23 -14.99
C ASP A 233 -1.04 -2.13 -15.91
N ASP A 234 -0.94 -3.06 -16.86
CA ASP A 234 0.10 -3.06 -17.90
C ASP A 234 0.03 -1.82 -18.83
N ASP A 235 -1.12 -1.14 -18.92
CA ASP A 235 -1.33 0.09 -19.67
C ASP A 235 -1.01 1.37 -18.88
N GLY A 236 -0.71 1.24 -17.58
CA GLY A 236 -0.31 2.34 -16.72
C GLY A 236 -1.41 3.36 -16.40
N ALA A 237 -2.67 3.03 -16.65
CA ALA A 237 -3.82 3.95 -16.54
C ALA A 237 -4.27 4.26 -15.09
N GLY A 238 -3.36 4.26 -14.14
CA GLY A 238 -3.62 4.55 -12.72
C GLY A 238 -3.41 3.33 -11.82
N ILE A 239 -3.70 3.51 -10.53
CA ILE A 239 -3.47 2.49 -9.50
C ILE A 239 -4.80 1.87 -9.06
N HIS A 240 -4.91 0.58 -9.17
CA HIS A 240 -6.00 -0.19 -8.57
C HIS A 240 -5.70 -0.44 -7.10
N LEU A 241 -6.61 0.02 -6.24
CA LEU A 241 -6.51 -0.16 -4.79
C LEU A 241 -7.00 -1.55 -4.35
N ASP A 242 -6.37 -2.12 -3.34
CA ASP A 242 -6.93 -3.29 -2.68
C ASP A 242 -8.07 -2.88 -1.73
N GLY A 243 -9.30 -2.94 -2.23
CA GLY A 243 -10.50 -2.59 -1.48
C GLY A 243 -10.84 -3.52 -0.31
N ARG A 244 -10.08 -4.61 -0.09
CA ARG A 244 -10.18 -5.47 1.09
C ARG A 244 -9.45 -4.87 2.29
N LEU A 245 -8.37 -4.14 2.02
CA LEU A 245 -7.49 -3.56 3.03
C LEU A 245 -7.76 -2.08 3.27
N LEU A 246 -8.19 -1.34 2.23
CA LEU A 246 -8.18 0.11 2.24
C LEU A 246 -9.49 0.71 1.74
N PHE A 247 -9.83 1.84 2.32
CA PHE A 247 -10.83 2.79 1.85
C PHE A 247 -10.14 4.08 1.41
N ALA A 248 -10.54 4.62 0.27
CA ALA A 248 -10.04 5.88 -0.27
C ALA A 248 -11.17 6.90 -0.40
N GLU A 249 -10.90 8.11 0.05
CA GLU A 249 -11.66 9.33 -0.23
C GLU A 249 -10.71 10.42 -0.74
N VAL A 250 -11.24 11.45 -1.33
CA VAL A 250 -10.51 12.68 -1.63
C VAL A 250 -11.12 13.82 -0.84
N ILE A 251 -10.29 14.80 -0.47
CA ILE A 251 -10.76 16.03 0.17
C ILE A 251 -10.47 17.21 -0.75
N ASP A 252 -11.42 18.13 -0.82
CA ASP A 252 -11.26 19.39 -1.54
C ASP A 252 -10.47 20.43 -0.71
N ALA A 253 -10.27 21.62 -1.28
CA ALA A 253 -9.59 22.72 -0.61
C ALA A 253 -10.31 23.22 0.66
N ALA A 254 -11.60 22.93 0.83
CA ALA A 254 -12.37 23.25 2.03
C ALA A 254 -12.34 22.12 3.08
N GLY A 255 -11.63 21.01 2.79
CA GLY A 255 -11.54 19.84 3.65
C GLY A 255 -12.77 18.93 3.59
N GLN A 256 -13.67 19.14 2.61
CA GLN A 256 -14.85 18.30 2.43
C GLN A 256 -14.43 16.98 1.77
N GLY A 257 -14.75 15.86 2.45
CA GLY A 257 -14.46 14.51 1.93
C GLY A 257 -15.49 14.07 0.90
N SER A 258 -15.01 13.45 -0.17
CA SER A 258 -15.84 12.76 -1.16
C SER A 258 -15.19 11.45 -1.57
N ALA A 259 -15.99 10.40 -1.65
CA ALA A 259 -15.60 9.12 -2.20
C ALA A 259 -16.37 8.79 -3.49
N ALA A 260 -17.03 9.78 -4.08
CA ALA A 260 -17.81 9.61 -5.30
C ALA A 260 -16.95 9.29 -6.52
N ASP A 261 -17.54 8.64 -7.52
CA ASP A 261 -16.89 8.42 -8.81
C ASP A 261 -16.54 9.75 -9.49
N GLY A 262 -15.33 9.85 -10.01
CA GLY A 262 -14.79 11.06 -10.65
C GLY A 262 -14.41 12.17 -9.68
N ALA A 263 -14.52 11.98 -8.36
CA ALA A 263 -14.12 12.98 -7.38
C ALA A 263 -12.61 13.23 -7.43
N CYS A 264 -12.23 14.51 -7.38
CA CYS A 264 -10.84 15.00 -7.44
C CYS A 264 -10.48 15.74 -6.16
N GLY A 265 -9.25 15.58 -5.69
CA GLY A 265 -8.74 16.27 -4.51
C GLY A 265 -7.56 15.58 -3.89
N GLU A 266 -7.19 16.00 -2.68
CA GLU A 266 -6.14 15.33 -1.93
C GLU A 266 -6.62 13.93 -1.48
N LEU A 267 -5.82 12.92 -1.82
CA LEU A 267 -6.07 11.54 -1.42
C LEU A 267 -5.97 11.36 0.10
N VAL A 268 -6.99 10.77 0.67
CA VAL A 268 -7.04 10.35 2.08
C VAL A 268 -7.33 8.84 2.13
N LEU A 269 -6.54 8.13 2.91
CA LEU A 269 -6.63 6.68 3.03
C LEU A 269 -7.00 6.25 4.45
N SER A 270 -7.81 5.21 4.54
CA SER A 270 -8.13 4.53 5.81
C SER A 270 -7.96 3.04 5.67
N SER A 271 -7.44 2.37 6.70
CA SER A 271 -7.44 0.92 6.80
C SER A 271 -8.86 0.38 7.04
N LEU A 272 -9.11 -0.87 6.65
CA LEU A 272 -10.38 -1.58 6.87
C LEU A 272 -10.24 -2.82 7.75
N THR A 273 -9.01 -3.29 7.96
CA THR A 273 -8.76 -4.58 8.59
C THR A 273 -7.51 -4.61 9.47
N ALA A 274 -6.95 -3.45 9.83
CA ALA A 274 -5.77 -3.39 10.66
C ALA A 274 -6.11 -3.76 12.11
N GLU A 275 -5.43 -4.77 12.65
CA GLU A 275 -5.64 -5.21 14.03
C GLU A 275 -4.74 -4.46 15.01
N ALA A 276 -3.45 -4.31 14.66
CA ALA A 276 -2.48 -3.67 15.55
C ALA A 276 -2.59 -2.15 15.55
N GLU A 277 -2.64 -1.55 14.39
CA GLU A 277 -2.62 -0.09 14.22
C GLU A 277 -3.63 0.34 13.13
N PRO A 278 -4.90 0.55 13.48
CA PRO A 278 -5.86 1.17 12.58
C PRO A 278 -5.36 2.54 12.10
N VAL A 279 -5.36 2.76 10.81
CA VAL A 279 -5.04 4.05 10.20
C VAL A 279 -6.33 4.63 9.64
N LEU A 280 -6.87 5.67 10.27
CA LEU A 280 -8.09 6.32 9.84
C LEU A 280 -7.78 7.73 9.33
N ARG A 281 -8.26 8.03 8.10
CA ARG A 281 -8.17 9.34 7.46
C ARG A 281 -6.75 9.91 7.41
N CYS A 282 -5.80 9.10 6.93
CA CYS A 282 -4.42 9.52 6.68
C CYS A 282 -4.36 10.39 5.43
N ARG A 283 -3.99 11.66 5.57
CA ARG A 283 -3.73 12.57 4.45
C ARG A 283 -2.43 12.18 3.77
N THR A 284 -2.44 12.13 2.45
CA THR A 284 -1.25 11.72 1.69
C THR A 284 -0.50 12.88 1.06
N GLY A 285 -1.11 14.06 0.95
CA GLY A 285 -0.58 15.21 0.21
C GLY A 285 -0.61 15.04 -1.31
N LEU A 286 -1.21 13.96 -1.82
CA LEU A 286 -1.27 13.66 -3.25
C LEU A 286 -2.64 14.04 -3.82
N HIS A 287 -2.65 14.74 -4.96
CA HIS A 287 -3.89 15.09 -5.66
C HIS A 287 -4.20 14.02 -6.70
N VAL A 288 -5.38 13.45 -6.61
CA VAL A 288 -5.81 12.34 -7.46
C VAL A 288 -7.28 12.50 -7.86
N ARG A 289 -7.64 11.82 -8.94
CA ARG A 289 -9.03 11.53 -9.30
C ARG A 289 -9.35 10.09 -8.92
N LEU A 290 -10.43 9.86 -8.20
CA LEU A 290 -10.95 8.54 -7.89
C LEU A 290 -11.91 8.10 -9.01
N LEU A 291 -11.63 6.94 -9.60
CA LEU A 291 -12.51 6.28 -10.56
C LEU A 291 -13.06 5.02 -9.91
N ARG A 292 -14.39 4.87 -9.92
CA ARG A 292 -15.06 3.69 -9.37
C ARG A 292 -15.66 2.89 -10.51
N GLU A 293 -15.08 1.75 -10.72
CA GLU A 293 -15.48 0.82 -11.77
C GLU A 293 -16.11 -0.42 -11.11
N GLN A 294 -17.05 -1.04 -11.79
CA GLN A 294 -17.53 -2.36 -11.42
C GLN A 294 -16.94 -3.40 -12.37
N ASP A 295 -16.37 -4.46 -11.80
CA ASP A 295 -15.97 -5.59 -12.62
C ASP A 295 -17.20 -6.33 -13.18
N ARG A 296 -16.97 -7.29 -14.09
CA ARG A 296 -18.03 -8.09 -14.72
C ARG A 296 -18.89 -8.90 -13.73
N ARG A 297 -18.46 -8.98 -12.46
CA ARG A 297 -19.13 -9.69 -11.37
C ARG A 297 -19.86 -8.73 -10.43
N GLY A 298 -19.79 -7.41 -10.70
CA GLY A 298 -20.42 -6.38 -9.89
C GLY A 298 -19.61 -5.96 -8.64
N TYR A 299 -18.36 -6.39 -8.52
CA TYR A 299 -17.48 -5.91 -7.44
C TYR A 299 -16.89 -4.56 -7.79
N GLU A 300 -16.94 -3.65 -6.83
CA GLU A 300 -16.37 -2.32 -6.97
C GLU A 300 -14.83 -2.38 -6.97
N GLN A 301 -14.25 -1.77 -7.98
CA GLN A 301 -12.82 -1.48 -8.05
C GLN A 301 -12.62 0.03 -7.94
N VAL A 302 -11.67 0.45 -7.15
CA VAL A 302 -11.30 1.85 -7.02
C VAL A 302 -9.94 2.03 -7.66
N ARG A 303 -9.89 2.92 -8.66
CA ARG A 303 -8.66 3.29 -9.35
C ARG A 303 -8.34 4.76 -9.07
N MET A 304 -7.09 5.05 -8.79
CA MET A 304 -6.58 6.41 -8.66
C MET A 304 -5.79 6.81 -9.90
N VAL A 305 -6.02 8.01 -10.38
CA VAL A 305 -5.23 8.65 -11.43
C VAL A 305 -4.69 9.95 -10.88
N GLU A 306 -3.39 10.19 -11.01
CA GLU A 306 -2.76 11.45 -10.60
C GLU A 306 -3.25 12.58 -11.51
N GLU A 307 -3.51 13.78 -10.92
CA GLU A 307 -3.89 14.99 -11.66
C GLU A 307 -2.74 15.94 -11.94
#